data_d041db06689415509aa3b9964136689b
#
_entry.id   d041db06689415509aa3b9964136689b
#
_cell.length_a   1.000
_cell.length_b   1.000
_cell.length_c   1.000
_cell.angle_alpha   90.00
_cell.angle_beta   90.00
_cell.angle_gamma   90.00
#
_symmetry.space_group_name_H-M   'P 1'
#
loop_
_entity.id
_entity.type
_entity.pdbx_description
1 polymer ?
#
loop_
_entity_poly.entity_id
_entity_poly.type
_entity_poly.pdbx_seq_one_letter_code
_entity_poly.pdbx_strand_id
1 'polypeptide(L)'
;TMIPLRLSIKNFLCYRENVPSLDFTGIHLACLCGDNGHGKSALLDAITWSLWGKARGRTQDDLISYGADEARVELEFVCRDTNYRVIRSHAKGIAGRRRTGASDLQLQILNGADAQPISGNSIRETQILVEQLVGMDYDTFINSAFLIQGRADEFASKTPSERKAVLASILGLNMYDEYQERARKKLSEARSIIDQSVGVSQ
;
A
#
# COMPACT_ATOMS: atom_id res chain seq x y z
N THR A 1 -11.70 -7.74 -3.59
CA THR A 1 -10.43 -8.49 -3.80
C THR A 1 -9.63 -7.79 -4.87
N MET A 2 -8.32 -7.55 -4.63
CA MET A 2 -7.39 -7.03 -5.62
C MET A 2 -6.63 -8.21 -6.26
N ILE A 3 -6.52 -8.23 -7.59
CA ILE A 3 -5.82 -9.27 -8.34
C ILE A 3 -4.77 -8.58 -9.21
N PRO A 4 -3.46 -8.88 -9.04
CA PRO A 4 -2.41 -8.31 -9.87
C PRO A 4 -2.51 -8.85 -11.30
N LEU A 5 -2.28 -7.99 -12.29
CA LEU A 5 -2.29 -8.34 -13.71
C LEU A 5 -0.90 -8.27 -14.31
N ARG A 6 -0.17 -7.18 -14.06
CA ARG A 6 1.16 -6.95 -14.62
C ARG A 6 2.03 -6.16 -13.65
N LEU A 7 3.30 -6.54 -13.56
CA LEU A 7 4.31 -5.84 -12.77
C LEU A 7 5.51 -5.48 -13.64
N SER A 8 5.81 -4.19 -13.74
CA SER A 8 6.98 -3.66 -14.43
C SER A 8 7.91 -3.02 -13.41
N ILE A 9 9.18 -3.38 -13.48
CA ILE A 9 10.20 -2.96 -12.51
C ILE A 9 11.38 -2.37 -13.27
N LYS A 10 11.82 -1.18 -12.87
CA LYS A 10 13.01 -0.52 -13.41
C LYS A 10 13.89 -0.02 -12.27
N ASN A 11 15.15 -0.44 -12.25
CA ASN A 11 16.18 0.00 -11.31
C ASN A 11 15.78 -0.11 -9.83
N PHE A 12 15.06 -1.16 -9.46
CA PHE A 12 14.58 -1.39 -8.10
C PHE A 12 15.31 -2.59 -7.47
N LEU A 13 16.01 -2.38 -6.38
CA LEU A 13 16.84 -3.37 -5.69
C LEU A 13 17.82 -4.08 -6.66
N CYS A 14 17.65 -5.39 -6.89
CA CYS A 14 18.48 -6.15 -7.82
C CYS A 14 18.01 -6.08 -9.28
N TYR A 15 16.82 -5.56 -9.54
CA TYR A 15 16.25 -5.44 -10.88
C TYR A 15 16.74 -4.18 -11.57
N ARG A 16 17.35 -4.35 -12.76
CA ARG A 16 17.92 -3.25 -13.53
C ARG A 16 16.92 -2.71 -14.56
N GLU A 17 17.40 -1.89 -15.51
CA GLU A 17 16.55 -1.18 -16.46
C GLU A 17 15.83 -2.10 -17.47
N ASN A 18 16.47 -3.16 -17.92
CA ASN A 18 15.97 -4.00 -19.01
C ASN A 18 15.30 -5.30 -18.49
N VAL A 19 14.47 -5.20 -17.47
CA VAL A 19 13.71 -6.34 -16.96
C VAL A 19 12.38 -6.42 -17.68
N PRO A 20 12.03 -7.58 -18.29
CA PRO A 20 10.71 -7.74 -18.90
C PRO A 20 9.61 -7.65 -17.84
N SER A 21 8.46 -7.09 -18.23
CA SER A 21 7.28 -7.06 -17.36
C SER A 21 6.80 -8.47 -17.06
N LEU A 22 6.41 -8.71 -15.83
CA LEU A 22 5.77 -9.96 -15.41
C LEU A 22 4.27 -9.85 -15.64
N ASP A 23 3.73 -10.79 -16.39
CA ASP A 23 2.30 -10.92 -16.66
C ASP A 23 1.72 -12.01 -15.75
N PHE A 24 0.73 -11.65 -14.93
CA PHE A 24 0.03 -12.55 -14.02
C PHE A 24 -1.37 -12.92 -14.53
N THR A 25 -1.72 -12.48 -15.73
CA THR A 25 -3.05 -12.74 -16.32
C THR A 25 -3.33 -14.23 -16.41
N GLY A 26 -4.44 -14.66 -15.81
CA GLY A 26 -4.83 -16.08 -15.78
C GLY A 26 -4.01 -16.97 -14.83
N ILE A 27 -3.08 -16.40 -14.06
CA ILE A 27 -2.30 -17.15 -13.07
C ILE A 27 -3.03 -17.12 -11.74
N HIS A 28 -3.51 -18.28 -11.28
CA HIS A 28 -4.15 -18.42 -9.97
C HIS A 28 -3.17 -18.83 -8.87
N LEU A 29 -2.08 -19.50 -9.24
CA LEU A 29 -1.03 -19.93 -8.33
C LEU A 29 0.31 -19.86 -9.05
N ALA A 30 1.29 -19.19 -8.46
CA ALA A 30 2.64 -19.12 -8.99
C ALA A 30 3.67 -19.53 -7.93
N CYS A 31 4.72 -20.22 -8.37
CA CYS A 31 5.88 -20.54 -7.55
C CYS A 31 7.09 -19.79 -8.08
N LEU A 32 7.72 -18.99 -7.21
CA LEU A 32 8.97 -18.28 -7.51
C LEU A 32 10.16 -19.17 -7.14
N CYS A 33 10.75 -19.84 -8.14
CA CYS A 33 11.93 -20.69 -7.97
C CYS A 33 13.20 -19.94 -8.33
N GLY A 34 14.33 -20.33 -7.72
CA GLY A 34 15.67 -19.78 -7.96
C GLY A 34 16.50 -19.78 -6.70
N ASP A 35 17.82 -19.62 -6.85
CA ASP A 35 18.77 -19.63 -5.74
C ASP A 35 18.61 -18.43 -4.80
N ASN A 36 19.23 -18.49 -3.63
CA ASN A 36 19.23 -17.39 -2.69
C ASN A 36 19.98 -16.17 -3.29
N GLY A 37 19.41 -14.98 -3.08
CA GLY A 37 19.95 -13.74 -3.67
C GLY A 37 19.43 -13.40 -5.07
N HIS A 38 18.71 -14.28 -5.78
CA HIS A 38 18.21 -14.05 -7.15
C HIS A 38 16.93 -13.19 -7.23
N GLY A 39 16.67 -12.39 -6.22
CA GLY A 39 15.63 -11.34 -6.32
C GLY A 39 14.20 -11.76 -6.05
N LYS A 40 13.90 -13.03 -5.69
CA LYS A 40 12.54 -13.50 -5.41
C LYS A 40 11.79 -12.60 -4.43
N SER A 41 12.44 -12.27 -3.33
CA SER A 41 11.84 -11.40 -2.32
C SER A 41 11.77 -9.93 -2.77
N ALA A 42 12.70 -9.47 -3.63
CA ALA A 42 12.65 -8.13 -4.19
C ALA A 42 11.44 -7.92 -5.12
N LEU A 43 10.93 -9.00 -5.73
CA LEU A 43 9.70 -8.97 -6.50
C LEU A 43 8.49 -8.65 -5.61
N LEU A 44 8.42 -9.28 -4.45
CA LEU A 44 7.38 -9.03 -3.47
C LEU A 44 7.51 -7.62 -2.86
N ASP A 45 8.75 -7.18 -2.61
CA ASP A 45 9.02 -5.81 -2.18
C ASP A 45 8.58 -4.77 -3.24
N ALA A 46 8.69 -5.08 -4.53
CA ALA A 46 8.22 -4.19 -5.58
C ALA A 46 6.69 -4.01 -5.52
N ILE A 47 5.93 -5.09 -5.28
CA ILE A 47 4.47 -5.02 -5.10
C ILE A 47 4.12 -4.18 -3.88
N THR A 48 4.72 -4.46 -2.72
CA THR A 48 4.43 -3.71 -1.49
C THR A 48 4.86 -2.25 -1.59
N TRP A 49 5.98 -2.00 -2.23
CA TRP A 49 6.44 -0.63 -2.45
C TRP A 49 5.52 0.14 -3.39
N SER A 50 5.07 -0.46 -4.48
CA SER A 50 4.15 0.22 -5.40
C SER A 50 2.85 0.62 -4.70
N LEU A 51 2.25 -0.25 -3.89
CA LEU A 51 0.97 -0.02 -3.23
C LEU A 51 1.09 0.86 -1.98
N TRP A 52 2.09 0.63 -1.11
CA TRP A 52 2.17 1.29 0.20
C TRP A 52 3.45 2.09 0.43
N GLY A 53 4.39 2.12 -0.53
CA GLY A 53 5.69 2.78 -0.35
C GLY A 53 6.59 2.08 0.66
N LYS A 54 6.30 0.81 1.00
CA LYS A 54 7.02 -0.01 1.97
C LYS A 54 7.75 -1.15 1.29
N ALA A 55 9.03 -1.29 1.57
CA ALA A 55 9.90 -2.38 1.11
C ALA A 55 11.03 -2.59 2.11
N ARG A 56 11.87 -3.61 1.89
CA ARG A 56 13.08 -3.81 2.66
C ARG A 56 14.11 -2.75 2.30
N GLY A 57 14.34 -1.83 3.15
CA GLY A 57 15.31 -0.75 3.02
C GLY A 57 15.17 0.19 4.21
N ARG A 58 16.25 0.83 4.60
CA ARG A 58 16.20 1.84 5.66
C ARG A 58 15.69 3.18 5.12
N THR A 59 16.04 3.44 3.86
CA THR A 59 15.67 4.68 3.16
C THR A 59 15.11 4.35 1.77
N GLN A 60 14.45 5.31 1.14
CA GLN A 60 13.96 5.14 -0.24
C GLN A 60 15.13 5.03 -1.24
N ASP A 61 16.24 5.70 -0.97
CA ASP A 61 17.44 5.63 -1.80
C ASP A 61 18.05 4.21 -1.82
N ASP A 62 17.92 3.43 -0.73
CA ASP A 62 18.39 2.05 -0.66
C ASP A 62 17.64 1.11 -1.61
N LEU A 63 16.47 1.51 -2.09
CA LEU A 63 15.66 0.75 -3.03
C LEU A 63 16.11 0.92 -4.47
N ILE A 64 16.91 1.95 -4.77
CA ILE A 64 17.42 2.20 -6.10
C ILE A 64 18.60 1.26 -6.39
N SER A 65 18.57 0.57 -7.52
CA SER A 65 19.66 -0.30 -7.96
C SER A 65 21.01 0.43 -7.97
N TYR A 66 22.06 -0.28 -7.61
CA TYR A 66 23.41 0.28 -7.61
C TYR A 66 23.79 0.81 -9.01
N GLY A 67 24.23 2.06 -9.07
CA GLY A 67 24.61 2.76 -10.30
C GLY A 67 23.44 3.44 -11.03
N ALA A 68 22.23 3.35 -10.50
CA ALA A 68 21.08 4.10 -11.03
C ALA A 68 20.74 5.31 -10.15
N ASP A 69 20.05 6.29 -10.72
CA ASP A 69 19.63 7.52 -10.05
C ASP A 69 18.15 7.51 -9.69
N GLU A 70 17.37 6.61 -10.29
CA GLU A 70 15.92 6.50 -10.10
C GLU A 70 15.49 5.04 -10.10
N ALA A 71 14.54 4.70 -9.24
CA ALA A 71 13.77 3.45 -9.29
C ALA A 71 12.31 3.74 -9.66
N ARG A 72 11.71 2.83 -10.44
CA ARG A 72 10.31 2.90 -10.84
C ARG A 72 9.67 1.52 -10.81
N VAL A 73 8.48 1.43 -10.24
CA VAL A 73 7.64 0.24 -10.24
C VAL A 73 6.25 0.61 -10.70
N GLU A 74 5.71 -0.17 -11.63
CA GLU A 74 4.34 -0.07 -12.10
C GLU A 74 3.63 -1.38 -11.82
N LEU A 75 2.47 -1.32 -11.18
CA LEU A 75 1.61 -2.46 -10.91
C LEU A 75 0.23 -2.21 -11.52
N GLU A 76 -0.14 -3.08 -12.46
CA GLU A 76 -1.51 -3.15 -12.97
C GLU A 76 -2.27 -4.22 -12.20
N PHE A 77 -3.49 -3.92 -11.81
CA PHE A 77 -4.35 -4.83 -11.06
C PHE A 77 -5.82 -4.55 -11.33
N VAL A 78 -6.64 -5.57 -11.13
CA VAL A 78 -8.10 -5.42 -11.14
C VAL A 78 -8.62 -5.32 -9.71
N CYS A 79 -9.54 -4.40 -9.49
CA CYS A 79 -10.27 -4.29 -8.24
C CYS A 79 -11.73 -3.91 -8.55
N ARG A 80 -12.71 -4.68 -8.03
CA ARG A 80 -14.15 -4.46 -8.27
C ARG A 80 -14.47 -4.31 -9.76
N ASP A 81 -13.94 -5.24 -10.58
CA ASP A 81 -14.13 -5.32 -12.04
C ASP A 81 -13.60 -4.13 -12.85
N THR A 82 -12.76 -3.30 -12.24
CA THR A 82 -12.09 -2.17 -12.89
C THR A 82 -10.59 -2.35 -12.85
N ASN A 83 -9.92 -2.07 -13.97
CA ASN A 83 -8.48 -2.16 -14.08
C ASN A 83 -7.82 -0.85 -13.65
N TYR A 84 -6.80 -0.96 -12.83
CA TYR A 84 -6.04 0.15 -12.30
C TYR A 84 -4.54 -0.03 -12.57
N ARG A 85 -3.83 1.08 -12.61
CA ARG A 85 -2.36 1.11 -12.60
C ARG A 85 -1.88 2.06 -11.52
N VAL A 86 -1.02 1.55 -10.64
CA VAL A 86 -0.23 2.35 -9.71
C VAL A 86 1.19 2.45 -10.25
N ILE A 87 1.73 3.67 -10.27
CA ILE A 87 3.11 3.95 -10.66
C ILE A 87 3.76 4.66 -9.49
N ARG A 88 4.83 4.08 -8.97
CA ARG A 88 5.66 4.72 -7.95
C ARG A 88 7.08 4.85 -8.44
N SER A 89 7.65 6.03 -8.27
CA SER A 89 9.06 6.28 -8.56
C SER A 89 9.73 7.02 -7.42
N HIS A 90 11.03 6.85 -7.32
CA HIS A 90 11.88 7.60 -6.41
C HIS A 90 13.23 7.88 -7.08
N ALA A 91 13.61 9.16 -7.12
CA ALA A 91 14.89 9.63 -7.64
C ALA A 91 15.77 10.12 -6.50
N LYS A 92 17.06 9.78 -6.54
CA LYS A 92 18.05 10.25 -5.55
C LYS A 92 18.21 11.76 -5.58
N GLY A 93 18.49 12.32 -4.41
CA GLY A 93 19.00 13.68 -4.33
C GLY A 93 20.39 13.79 -4.96
N ILE A 94 20.67 14.91 -5.62
CA ILE A 94 22.00 15.17 -6.20
C ILE A 94 22.90 15.74 -5.10
N ALA A 95 23.97 15.01 -4.75
CA ALA A 95 24.96 15.47 -3.80
C ALA A 95 25.56 16.82 -4.26
N GLY A 96 25.60 17.82 -3.36
CA GLY A 96 26.15 19.15 -3.65
C GLY A 96 25.15 20.15 -4.26
N ARG A 97 23.94 19.74 -4.62
CA ARG A 97 22.81 20.63 -4.91
C ARG A 97 21.73 20.38 -3.86
N ARG A 98 21.04 21.43 -3.39
CA ARG A 98 19.89 21.35 -2.44
C ARG A 98 18.68 20.57 -3.00
N ARG A 99 18.91 19.48 -3.68
CA ARG A 99 17.87 18.60 -4.19
C ARG A 99 17.81 17.37 -3.28
N THR A 100 16.89 17.38 -2.36
CA THR A 100 16.42 16.17 -1.67
C THR A 100 15.85 15.20 -2.70
N GLY A 101 15.99 13.90 -2.47
CA GLY A 101 15.38 12.88 -3.32
C GLY A 101 13.89 13.16 -3.53
N ALA A 102 13.41 12.91 -4.72
CA ALA A 102 12.02 13.16 -5.11
C ALA A 102 11.29 11.83 -5.31
N SER A 103 10.18 11.65 -4.60
CA SER A 103 9.25 10.54 -4.83
C SER A 103 8.04 11.02 -5.62
N ASP A 104 7.46 10.13 -6.42
CA ASP A 104 6.20 10.34 -7.10
C ASP A 104 5.29 9.11 -6.97
N LEU A 105 3.97 9.35 -6.97
CA LEU A 105 2.95 8.31 -6.90
C LEU A 105 1.78 8.70 -7.78
N GLN A 106 1.47 7.86 -8.75
CA GLN A 106 0.35 8.04 -9.67
C GLN A 106 -0.61 6.86 -9.56
N LEU A 107 -1.90 7.16 -9.65
CA LEU A 107 -2.98 6.17 -9.75
C LEU A 107 -3.80 6.47 -10.99
N GLN A 108 -4.06 5.45 -11.80
CA GLN A 108 -4.77 5.55 -13.07
C GLN A 108 -5.85 4.46 -13.17
N ILE A 109 -6.97 4.78 -13.82
CA ILE A 109 -7.94 3.80 -14.31
C ILE A 109 -7.55 3.45 -15.75
N LEU A 110 -7.55 2.16 -16.06
CA LEU A 110 -7.27 1.64 -17.40
C LEU A 110 -8.57 1.25 -18.12
N ASN A 111 -8.87 1.93 -19.23
CA ASN A 111 -10.00 1.63 -20.09
C ASN A 111 -9.48 1.18 -21.46
N GLY A 112 -9.15 -0.11 -21.59
CA GLY A 112 -8.47 -0.63 -22.78
C GLY A 112 -7.07 -0.04 -22.93
N ALA A 113 -6.84 0.73 -23.99
CA ALA A 113 -5.55 1.40 -24.23
C ALA A 113 -5.43 2.76 -23.53
N ASP A 114 -6.53 3.32 -23.06
CA ASP A 114 -6.54 4.65 -22.43
C ASP A 114 -6.28 4.52 -20.92
N ALA A 115 -5.46 5.44 -20.40
CA ALA A 115 -5.14 5.55 -18.98
C ALA A 115 -5.61 6.90 -18.45
N GLN A 116 -6.63 6.91 -17.61
CA GLN A 116 -7.16 8.11 -16.99
C GLN A 116 -6.56 8.31 -15.59
N PRO A 117 -5.82 9.40 -15.34
CA PRO A 117 -5.28 9.69 -14.02
C PRO A 117 -6.41 10.03 -13.03
N ILE A 118 -6.33 9.43 -11.84
CA ILE A 118 -7.23 9.67 -10.71
C ILE A 118 -6.43 9.97 -9.43
N SER A 119 -5.15 10.36 -9.59
CA SER A 119 -4.28 10.74 -8.48
C SER A 119 -4.84 11.96 -7.74
N GLY A 120 -4.58 12.03 -6.43
CA GLY A 120 -4.79 13.24 -5.64
C GLY A 120 -3.75 14.32 -5.97
N ASN A 121 -3.90 15.48 -5.34
CA ASN A 121 -2.98 16.63 -5.53
C ASN A 121 -1.61 16.41 -4.84
N SER A 122 -1.46 15.37 -4.05
CA SER A 122 -0.24 15.01 -3.33
C SER A 122 -0.06 13.50 -3.25
N ILE A 123 1.19 13.06 -3.00
CA ILE A 123 1.50 11.65 -2.75
C ILE A 123 0.65 11.10 -1.59
N ARG A 124 0.44 11.91 -0.53
CA ARG A 124 -0.36 11.50 0.62
C ARG A 124 -1.82 11.26 0.25
N GLU A 125 -2.43 12.14 -0.52
CA GLU A 125 -3.81 11.97 -0.99
C GLU A 125 -3.93 10.76 -1.92
N THR A 126 -2.99 10.60 -2.87
CA THR A 126 -2.96 9.44 -3.76
C THR A 126 -2.78 8.14 -2.97
N GLN A 127 -1.93 8.14 -1.92
CA GLN A 127 -1.73 6.97 -1.05
C GLN A 127 -3.03 6.54 -0.36
N ILE A 128 -3.79 7.49 0.17
CA ILE A 128 -5.11 7.23 0.78
C ILE A 128 -6.06 6.60 -0.23
N LEU A 129 -6.08 7.10 -1.48
CA LEU A 129 -6.91 6.53 -2.55
C LEU A 129 -6.50 5.09 -2.88
N VAL A 130 -5.20 4.80 -2.96
CA VAL A 130 -4.68 3.43 -3.18
C VAL A 130 -5.13 2.50 -2.05
N GLU A 131 -4.98 2.90 -0.78
CA GLU A 131 -5.36 2.10 0.38
C GLU A 131 -6.87 1.84 0.45
N GLN A 132 -7.69 2.86 0.16
CA GLN A 132 -9.14 2.73 0.07
C GLN A 132 -9.58 1.78 -1.07
N LEU A 133 -8.88 1.84 -2.20
CA LEU A 133 -9.15 0.99 -3.35
C LEU A 133 -8.79 -0.46 -3.05
N VAL A 134 -7.60 -0.72 -2.51
CA VAL A 134 -7.13 -2.06 -2.12
C VAL A 134 -7.92 -2.62 -0.94
N GLY A 135 -8.44 -1.73 -0.08
CA GLY A 135 -9.26 -2.07 1.09
C GLY A 135 -8.45 -2.57 2.28
N MET A 136 -7.13 -2.35 2.29
CA MET A 136 -6.25 -2.70 3.40
C MET A 136 -5.00 -1.83 3.41
N ASP A 137 -4.46 -1.60 4.60
CA ASP A 137 -3.15 -1.00 4.79
C ASP A 137 -2.01 -2.03 4.70
N TYR A 138 -0.78 -1.55 4.73
CA TYR A 138 0.41 -2.41 4.65
C TYR A 138 0.48 -3.43 5.79
N ASP A 139 0.20 -3.02 7.03
CA ASP A 139 0.30 -3.88 8.20
C ASP A 139 -0.74 -5.00 8.14
N THR A 140 -1.95 -4.69 7.70
CA THR A 140 -3.00 -5.69 7.44
C THR A 140 -2.57 -6.67 6.36
N PHE A 141 -2.02 -6.19 5.23
CA PHE A 141 -1.55 -7.04 4.15
C PHE A 141 -0.44 -7.99 4.60
N ILE A 142 0.59 -7.48 5.28
CA ILE A 142 1.71 -8.28 5.78
C ILE A 142 1.27 -9.34 6.79
N ASN A 143 0.32 -9.02 7.65
CA ASN A 143 -0.15 -9.94 8.67
C ASN A 143 -1.22 -10.94 8.18
N SER A 144 -1.86 -10.68 7.06
CA SER A 144 -2.97 -11.49 6.55
C SER A 144 -2.66 -12.30 5.29
N ALA A 145 -2.05 -11.65 4.31
CA ALA A 145 -1.87 -12.21 2.98
C ALA A 145 -0.40 -12.51 2.66
N PHE A 146 0.53 -11.99 3.45
CA PHE A 146 1.94 -12.01 3.13
C PHE A 146 2.78 -12.59 4.28
N LEU A 147 3.31 -13.81 4.08
CA LEU A 147 4.28 -14.41 5.00
C LEU A 147 5.69 -13.95 4.62
N ILE A 148 6.21 -12.95 5.31
CA ILE A 148 7.60 -12.50 5.11
C ILE A 148 8.54 -13.60 5.60
N GLN A 149 9.56 -13.89 4.82
CA GLN A 149 10.62 -14.82 5.21
C GLN A 149 11.25 -14.41 6.55
N GLY A 150 11.27 -15.32 7.53
CA GLY A 150 11.76 -15.06 8.89
C GLY A 150 10.72 -14.41 9.83
N ARG A 151 9.49 -14.15 9.37
CA ARG A 151 8.40 -13.58 10.16
C ARG A 151 7.15 -14.46 10.20
N ALA A 152 7.23 -15.70 9.73
CA ALA A 152 6.11 -16.65 9.72
C ALA A 152 5.50 -16.84 11.11
N ASP A 153 6.31 -16.71 12.18
CA ASP A 153 5.88 -16.84 13.55
C ASP A 153 5.38 -15.53 14.18
N GLU A 154 5.44 -14.41 13.46
CA GLU A 154 5.11 -13.10 14.04
C GLU A 154 3.64 -13.00 14.47
N PHE A 155 2.72 -13.56 13.69
CA PHE A 155 1.31 -13.65 14.10
C PHE A 155 1.13 -14.61 15.28
N ALA A 156 1.84 -15.72 15.31
CA ALA A 156 1.78 -16.69 16.38
C ALA A 156 2.40 -16.16 17.68
N SER A 157 3.43 -15.33 17.59
CA SER A 157 4.11 -14.71 18.72
C SER A 157 3.38 -13.49 19.30
N LYS A 158 2.42 -12.92 18.56
CA LYS A 158 1.59 -11.81 19.05
C LYS A 158 0.73 -12.21 20.24
N THR A 159 0.47 -11.26 21.12
CA THR A 159 -0.48 -11.43 22.22
C THR A 159 -1.90 -11.68 21.69
N PRO A 160 -2.80 -12.29 22.48
CA PRO A 160 -4.19 -12.49 22.06
C PRO A 160 -4.90 -11.21 21.64
N SER A 161 -4.60 -10.08 22.28
CA SER A 161 -5.16 -8.76 21.93
C SER A 161 -4.68 -8.28 20.56
N GLU A 162 -3.38 -8.39 20.27
CA GLU A 162 -2.80 -8.02 18.99
C GLU A 162 -3.30 -8.92 17.85
N ARG A 163 -3.43 -10.23 18.08
CA ARG A 163 -4.04 -11.15 17.12
C ARG A 163 -5.49 -10.79 16.79
N LYS A 164 -6.26 -10.42 17.83
CA LYS A 164 -7.64 -9.96 17.66
C LYS A 164 -7.70 -8.68 16.81
N ALA A 165 -6.81 -7.71 17.04
CA ALA A 165 -6.74 -6.48 16.28
C ALA A 165 -6.43 -6.74 14.80
N VAL A 166 -5.46 -7.63 14.50
CA VAL A 166 -5.14 -8.04 13.13
C VAL A 166 -6.35 -8.69 12.45
N LEU A 167 -7.01 -9.63 13.13
CA LEU A 167 -8.22 -10.28 12.58
C LEU A 167 -9.36 -9.27 12.36
N ALA A 168 -9.55 -8.33 13.28
CA ALA A 168 -10.55 -7.27 13.13
C ALA A 168 -10.27 -6.39 11.90
N SER A 169 -9.00 -6.07 11.66
CA SER A 169 -8.57 -5.30 10.48
C SER A 169 -8.82 -6.08 9.18
N ILE A 170 -8.45 -7.38 9.12
CA ILE A 170 -8.69 -8.25 7.97
C ILE A 170 -10.19 -8.35 7.62
N LEU A 171 -11.02 -8.44 8.65
CA LEU A 171 -12.49 -8.53 8.51
C LEU A 171 -13.15 -7.18 8.27
N GLY A 172 -12.38 -6.08 8.22
CA GLY A 172 -12.90 -4.73 8.04
C GLY A 172 -13.74 -4.22 9.23
N LEU A 173 -13.55 -4.82 10.42
CA LEU A 173 -14.35 -4.47 11.59
C LEU A 173 -14.00 -3.11 12.19
N ASN A 174 -12.89 -2.50 11.79
CA ASN A 174 -12.46 -1.16 12.22
C ASN A 174 -13.49 -0.08 11.89
N MET A 175 -14.29 -0.28 10.83
CA MET A 175 -15.40 0.61 10.49
C MET A 175 -16.46 0.71 11.60
N TYR A 176 -16.64 -0.35 12.38
CA TYR A 176 -17.59 -0.35 13.49
C TYR A 176 -17.09 0.50 14.67
N ASP A 177 -15.78 0.56 14.89
CA ASP A 177 -15.17 1.43 15.89
C ASP A 177 -15.39 2.91 15.51
N GLU A 178 -15.23 3.26 14.22
CA GLU A 178 -15.57 4.61 13.73
C GLU A 178 -17.05 4.95 13.90
N TYR A 179 -17.95 4.02 13.62
CA TYR A 179 -19.37 4.22 13.83
C TYR A 179 -19.71 4.41 15.31
N GLN A 180 -19.06 3.65 16.19
CA GLN A 180 -19.23 3.79 17.64
C GLN A 180 -18.76 5.16 18.12
N GLU A 181 -17.61 5.63 17.66
CA GLU A 181 -17.11 6.97 18.01
C GLU A 181 -18.02 8.09 17.50
N ARG A 182 -18.50 7.98 16.24
CA ARG A 182 -19.46 8.93 15.69
C ARG A 182 -20.77 8.93 16.48
N ALA A 183 -21.27 7.76 16.89
CA ALA A 183 -22.47 7.64 17.71
C ALA A 183 -22.27 8.25 19.11
N ARG A 184 -21.15 8.01 19.75
CA ARG A 184 -20.79 8.59 21.05
C ARG A 184 -20.72 10.13 20.97
N LYS A 185 -20.10 10.67 19.92
CA LYS A 185 -20.03 12.10 19.70
C LYS A 185 -21.42 12.73 19.54
N LYS A 186 -22.27 12.15 18.70
CA LYS A 186 -23.66 12.61 18.53
C LYS A 186 -24.46 12.54 19.82
N LEU A 187 -24.29 11.50 20.62
CA LEU A 187 -24.94 11.36 21.92
C LEU A 187 -24.48 12.45 22.89
N SER A 188 -23.20 12.75 22.94
CA SER A 188 -22.64 13.82 23.78
C SER A 188 -23.18 15.20 23.37
N GLU A 189 -23.22 15.47 22.06
CA GLU A 189 -23.78 16.72 21.51
C GLU A 189 -25.28 16.86 21.88
N ALA A 190 -26.07 15.80 21.70
CA ALA A 190 -27.50 15.81 22.05
C ALA A 190 -27.73 16.01 23.56
N ARG A 191 -26.92 15.39 24.41
CA ARG A 191 -27.00 15.60 25.87
C ARG A 191 -26.68 17.04 26.24
N SER A 192 -25.64 17.63 25.65
CA SER A 192 -25.28 19.05 25.89
C SER A 192 -26.41 20.00 25.52
N ILE A 193 -27.12 19.74 24.41
CA ILE A 193 -28.28 20.56 23.97
C ILE A 193 -29.43 20.44 24.99
N ILE A 194 -29.73 19.21 25.45
CA ILE A 194 -30.77 18.98 26.47
C ILE A 194 -30.42 19.71 27.77
N ASP A 195 -29.20 19.58 28.24
CA ASP A 195 -28.74 20.21 29.50
C ASP A 195 -28.84 21.75 29.40
N GLN A 196 -28.46 22.33 28.24
CA GLN A 196 -28.61 23.76 27.99
C GLN A 196 -30.10 24.20 27.97
N SER A 197 -30.96 23.37 27.36
CA SER A 197 -32.41 23.68 27.28
C SER A 197 -33.07 23.62 28.65
N VAL A 198 -32.69 22.69 29.49
CA VAL A 198 -33.21 22.55 30.87
C VAL A 198 -32.71 23.69 31.77
N GLY A 199 -31.43 24.11 31.60
CA GLY A 199 -30.86 25.20 32.39
C GLY A 199 -31.45 26.59 32.08
N VAL A 200 -32.11 26.78 30.94
CA VAL A 200 -32.78 28.04 30.54
C VAL A 200 -34.23 28.11 31.06
N SER A 201 -34.77 27.00 31.56
CA SER A 201 -36.18 26.91 32.02
C SER A 201 -36.33 27.09 33.54
N GLN A 202 -35.27 27.49 34.26
CA GLN A 202 -35.27 27.90 35.65
C GLN A 202 -34.95 29.40 35.75
#